data_4c4fb01882502dc75f3a6bed57327b96
#
_entry.id   4c4fb01882502dc75f3a6bed57327b96
#
_cell.length_a   1.000
_cell.length_b   1.000
_cell.length_c   1.000
_cell.angle_alpha   90.00
_cell.angle_beta   90.00
_cell.angle_gamma   90.00
#
_symmetry.space_group_name_H-M   'P 1'
#
loop_
_entity.id
_entity.type
_entity.pdbx_description
1 polymer ?
#
loop_
_entity_poly.entity_id
_entity_poly.type
_entity_poly.pdbx_seq_one_letter_code
_entity_poly.pdbx_strand_id
1 'polypeptide(L)'
;MKFIFIAILFPLLLSSCLQKGKSRLASNLSVTTRDTTEEDEAGHVTACCIRLRILDEYGNDLLNPSSSSPKAIDGSKIKFYYVRGGKELLCGFEGRPRGGYVITPEGSGSSYYEIKVFLDISPEDSITTTLLDWGDGHRDVFKTYFFRQPGVTIRQKVWLNDSLILDIPKRYGPKDLIFTIRR
;
A
#
# COMPACT_ATOMS: atom_id res chain seq x y z
N MET A 1 44.64 45.62 -42.28
CA MET A 1 43.38 45.45 -41.60
C MET A 1 43.40 44.08 -40.90
N LYS A 2 43.57 44.06 -39.58
CA LYS A 2 43.60 42.82 -38.76
C LYS A 2 42.30 42.78 -37.99
N PHE A 3 41.46 41.79 -38.26
CA PHE A 3 40.24 41.52 -37.50
C PHE A 3 40.61 40.59 -36.32
N ILE A 4 40.40 41.12 -35.11
CA ILE A 4 40.55 40.37 -33.87
C ILE A 4 39.17 39.77 -33.53
N PHE A 5 39.07 38.42 -33.58
CA PHE A 5 37.91 37.69 -33.08
C PHE A 5 38.09 37.51 -31.58
N ILE A 6 37.22 38.15 -30.79
CA ILE A 6 37.11 37.90 -29.36
C ILE A 6 36.08 36.79 -29.18
N ALA A 7 36.55 35.59 -28.81
CA ALA A 7 35.70 34.48 -28.37
C ALA A 7 35.28 34.70 -26.95
N ILE A 8 33.98 35.00 -26.75
CA ILE A 8 33.37 35.10 -25.43
C ILE A 8 32.98 33.65 -25.01
N LEU A 9 33.77 33.13 -24.07
CA LEU A 9 33.51 31.84 -23.42
C LEU A 9 32.44 32.05 -22.37
N PHE A 10 31.22 31.54 -22.62
CA PHE A 10 30.13 31.49 -21.65
C PHE A 10 30.25 30.25 -20.81
N PRO A 11 30.43 30.32 -19.49
CA PRO A 11 30.34 29.10 -18.65
C PRO A 11 28.89 28.73 -18.45
N LEU A 12 28.46 27.63 -19.01
CA LEU A 12 27.21 26.94 -18.70
C LEU A 12 27.29 26.40 -17.26
N LEU A 13 26.78 27.17 -16.33
CA LEU A 13 26.46 26.66 -14.98
C LEU A 13 25.23 25.75 -15.10
N LEU A 14 25.45 24.47 -15.27
CA LEU A 14 24.45 23.43 -15.04
C LEU A 14 24.20 23.32 -13.53
N SER A 15 23.27 24.15 -13.04
CA SER A 15 22.69 23.96 -11.71
C SER A 15 21.74 22.77 -11.79
N SER A 16 22.24 21.56 -11.50
CA SER A 16 21.39 20.41 -11.27
C SER A 16 20.71 20.56 -9.91
N CYS A 17 19.53 21.17 -9.89
CA CYS A 17 18.59 21.02 -8.78
C CYS A 17 18.15 19.57 -8.69
N LEU A 18 18.87 18.77 -7.91
CA LEU A 18 18.38 17.50 -7.39
C LEU A 18 17.28 17.85 -6.37
N GLN A 19 16.07 18.08 -6.85
CA GLN A 19 14.89 18.11 -6.01
C GLN A 19 14.67 16.66 -5.53
N LYS A 20 15.21 16.34 -4.33
CA LYS A 20 14.75 15.23 -3.54
C LYS A 20 13.27 15.46 -3.25
N GLY A 21 12.40 14.93 -4.10
CA GLY A 21 10.98 14.83 -3.84
C GLY A 21 10.78 13.95 -2.61
N LYS A 22 10.76 14.55 -1.43
CA LYS A 22 10.24 13.92 -0.23
C LYS A 22 8.76 13.63 -0.53
N SER A 23 8.43 12.36 -0.78
CA SER A 23 7.07 11.92 -0.96
C SER A 23 6.28 12.34 0.29
N ARG A 24 5.28 13.21 0.10
CA ARG A 24 4.41 13.69 1.18
C ARG A 24 3.63 12.56 1.87
N LEU A 25 3.62 11.37 1.29
CA LEU A 25 2.92 10.20 1.85
C LEU A 25 3.61 9.65 3.11
N ALA A 26 4.94 9.70 3.20
CA ALA A 26 5.67 9.10 4.32
C ALA A 26 5.40 9.80 5.67
N SER A 27 5.03 11.08 5.67
CA SER A 27 4.71 11.83 6.89
C SER A 27 3.31 11.53 7.45
N ASN A 28 2.43 10.91 6.65
CA ASN A 28 1.04 10.63 7.01
C ASN A 28 0.76 9.15 7.28
N LEU A 29 1.82 8.33 7.36
CA LEU A 29 1.71 6.89 7.60
C LEU A 29 2.26 6.54 8.98
N SER A 30 1.46 5.86 9.80
CA SER A 30 1.91 5.22 11.03
C SER A 30 1.60 3.73 11.01
N VAL A 31 2.39 2.93 11.71
CA VAL A 31 2.27 1.46 11.75
C VAL A 31 2.04 1.01 13.19
N THR A 32 1.01 0.17 13.38
CA THR A 32 0.75 -0.52 14.63
C THR A 32 0.79 -2.02 14.37
N THR A 33 1.41 -2.78 15.23
CA THR A 33 1.51 -4.25 15.12
C THR A 33 0.53 -4.92 16.08
N ARG A 34 -0.12 -5.96 15.61
CA ARG A 34 -0.87 -6.92 16.44
C ARG A 34 -0.33 -8.31 16.21
N ASP A 35 -0.19 -9.06 17.27
CA ASP A 35 0.35 -10.43 17.23
C ASP A 35 -0.83 -11.41 17.12
N THR A 36 -1.25 -11.73 15.91
CA THR A 36 -2.25 -12.77 15.64
C THR A 36 -1.69 -13.79 14.65
N THR A 37 -1.60 -15.03 15.09
CA THR A 37 -1.12 -16.16 14.29
C THR A 37 -2.30 -16.91 13.67
N GLU A 38 -2.44 -16.84 12.32
CA GLU A 38 -3.27 -17.80 11.59
C GLU A 38 -2.33 -18.90 11.06
N GLU A 39 -2.33 -20.07 11.70
CA GLU A 39 -1.74 -21.30 11.15
C GLU A 39 -2.89 -22.11 10.57
N ASP A 40 -2.78 -22.49 9.28
CA ASP A 40 -3.68 -23.47 8.73
C ASP A 40 -3.21 -24.89 9.10
N GLU A 41 -4.13 -25.86 9.14
CA GLU A 41 -3.88 -27.24 9.57
C GLU A 41 -2.84 -27.97 8.72
N ALA A 42 -2.37 -27.41 7.62
CA ALA A 42 -1.39 -27.97 6.71
C ALA A 42 0.05 -27.50 6.97
N GLY A 43 0.29 -26.72 8.02
CA GLY A 43 1.61 -26.16 8.33
C GLY A 43 2.11 -25.14 7.31
N HIS A 44 1.22 -24.57 6.51
CA HIS A 44 1.52 -23.49 5.59
C HIS A 44 1.44 -22.14 6.31
N VAL A 45 2.51 -21.38 6.28
CA VAL A 45 2.55 -20.01 6.82
C VAL A 45 2.36 -19.03 5.66
N THR A 46 1.21 -18.34 5.64
CA THR A 46 0.93 -17.31 4.64
C THR A 46 0.64 -15.99 5.33
N ALA A 47 1.53 -15.01 5.13
CA ALA A 47 1.36 -13.65 5.63
C ALA A 47 1.29 -12.68 4.43
N CYS A 48 0.11 -12.60 3.80
CA CYS A 48 -0.10 -11.87 2.56
C CYS A 48 -1.05 -10.68 2.68
N CYS A 49 -1.49 -10.31 3.87
CA CYS A 49 -2.42 -9.20 4.03
C CYS A 49 -1.81 -8.04 4.82
N ILE A 50 -2.39 -6.87 4.61
CA ILE A 50 -2.18 -5.67 5.42
C ILE A 50 -3.53 -5.12 5.86
N ARG A 51 -3.56 -4.33 6.92
CA ARG A 51 -4.76 -3.63 7.38
C ARG A 51 -4.50 -2.12 7.33
N LEU A 52 -5.49 -1.36 6.91
CA LEU A 52 -5.41 0.09 6.80
C LEU A 52 -6.51 0.72 7.62
N ARG A 53 -6.17 1.78 8.35
CA ARG A 53 -7.08 2.79 8.90
C ARG A 53 -6.98 4.03 8.06
N ILE A 54 -8.10 4.62 7.73
CA ILE A 54 -8.13 5.83 6.91
C ILE A 54 -8.76 6.93 7.74
N LEU A 55 -7.96 7.92 8.08
CA LEU A 55 -8.40 9.06 8.90
C LEU A 55 -8.29 10.35 8.09
N ASP A 56 -9.14 11.32 8.39
CA ASP A 56 -8.91 12.69 7.91
C ASP A 56 -7.87 13.43 8.75
N GLU A 57 -7.63 14.69 8.44
CA GLU A 57 -6.69 15.58 9.15
C GLU A 57 -7.08 15.81 10.62
N TYR A 58 -8.37 15.64 10.95
CA TYR A 58 -8.93 15.81 12.30
C TYR A 58 -8.96 14.50 13.09
N GLY A 59 -8.62 13.37 12.44
CA GLY A 59 -8.64 12.04 13.06
C GLY A 59 -9.98 11.33 12.96
N ASN A 60 -10.93 11.85 12.18
CA ASN A 60 -12.18 11.15 11.92
C ASN A 60 -11.95 9.92 11.07
N ASP A 61 -12.64 8.84 11.39
CA ASP A 61 -12.58 7.58 10.68
C ASP A 61 -13.36 7.68 9.37
N LEU A 62 -12.65 7.61 8.24
CA LEU A 62 -13.26 7.74 6.91
C LEU A 62 -13.95 6.45 6.43
N LEU A 63 -13.67 5.31 7.05
CA LEU A 63 -14.33 4.03 6.75
C LEU A 63 -15.59 3.82 7.59
N ASN A 64 -15.82 4.65 8.61
CA ASN A 64 -17.03 4.57 9.43
C ASN A 64 -18.25 5.06 8.62
N PRO A 65 -19.28 4.21 8.43
CA PRO A 65 -20.51 4.62 7.72
C PRO A 65 -21.23 5.83 8.33
N SER A 66 -21.00 6.08 9.62
CA SER A 66 -21.56 7.22 10.35
C SER A 66 -20.60 8.41 10.43
N SER A 67 -19.51 8.41 9.65
CA SER A 67 -18.56 9.52 9.63
C SER A 67 -19.21 10.79 9.12
N SER A 68 -19.05 11.89 9.87
CA SER A 68 -19.48 13.22 9.43
C SER A 68 -18.49 13.92 8.51
N SER A 69 -17.35 13.29 8.23
CA SER A 69 -16.33 13.83 7.33
C SER A 69 -16.86 13.91 5.89
N PRO A 70 -16.68 15.04 5.19
CA PRO A 70 -17.04 15.14 3.77
C PRO A 70 -16.18 14.21 2.89
N LYS A 71 -15.11 13.65 3.45
CA LYS A 71 -14.20 12.68 2.80
C LYS A 71 -14.56 11.23 3.16
N ALA A 72 -15.71 10.98 3.80
CA ALA A 72 -16.14 9.62 4.15
C ALA A 72 -16.16 8.70 2.93
N ILE A 73 -15.67 7.48 3.12
CA ILE A 73 -15.51 6.50 2.04
C ILE A 73 -16.68 5.53 2.10
N ASP A 74 -17.38 5.37 0.99
CA ASP A 74 -18.42 4.34 0.84
C ASP A 74 -17.75 2.98 0.63
N GLY A 75 -17.72 2.16 1.68
CA GLY A 75 -17.09 0.84 1.65
C GLY A 75 -17.65 -0.10 0.56
N SER A 76 -18.90 0.12 0.11
CA SER A 76 -19.53 -0.68 -0.95
C SER A 76 -18.94 -0.42 -2.34
N LYS A 77 -18.27 0.72 -2.53
CA LYS A 77 -17.64 1.12 -3.80
C LYS A 77 -16.19 0.70 -3.90
N ILE A 78 -15.60 0.23 -2.82
CA ILE A 78 -14.20 -0.19 -2.81
C ILE A 78 -14.01 -1.42 -3.69
N LYS A 79 -12.99 -1.38 -4.55
CA LYS A 79 -12.62 -2.50 -5.43
C LYS A 79 -11.14 -2.80 -5.31
N PHE A 80 -10.81 -4.06 -5.51
CA PHE A 80 -9.44 -4.56 -5.48
C PHE A 80 -9.10 -5.18 -6.83
N TYR A 81 -7.89 -4.95 -7.31
CA TYR A 81 -7.39 -5.54 -8.54
C TYR A 81 -6.00 -6.11 -8.33
N TYR A 82 -5.71 -7.24 -8.97
CA TYR A 82 -4.36 -7.74 -9.15
C TYR A 82 -3.86 -7.39 -10.54
N VAL A 83 -2.61 -6.95 -10.66
CA VAL A 83 -2.01 -6.64 -11.96
C VAL A 83 -1.11 -7.80 -12.36
N ARG A 84 -1.49 -8.50 -13.43
CA ARG A 84 -0.73 -9.64 -13.96
C ARG A 84 -0.57 -9.50 -15.46
N GLY A 85 0.67 -9.63 -15.95
CA GLY A 85 0.97 -9.43 -17.36
C GLY A 85 0.50 -8.05 -17.89
N GLY A 86 0.57 -7.01 -17.05
CA GLY A 86 0.14 -5.65 -17.39
C GLY A 86 -1.39 -5.45 -17.44
N LYS A 87 -2.19 -6.45 -17.04
CA LYS A 87 -3.65 -6.37 -17.02
C LYS A 87 -4.18 -6.29 -15.59
N GLU A 88 -5.17 -5.42 -15.38
CA GLU A 88 -5.91 -5.33 -14.13
C GLU A 88 -6.98 -6.42 -14.08
N LEU A 89 -6.91 -7.28 -13.08
CA LEU A 89 -7.86 -8.37 -12.84
C LEU A 89 -8.65 -8.02 -11.58
N LEU A 90 -9.94 -7.76 -11.72
CA LEU A 90 -10.83 -7.48 -10.59
C LEU A 90 -10.84 -8.68 -9.63
N CYS A 91 -10.54 -8.43 -8.36
CA CYS A 91 -10.61 -9.42 -7.32
C CYS A 91 -12.05 -9.55 -6.82
N GLY A 92 -12.72 -10.63 -7.17
CA GLY A 92 -14.08 -10.92 -6.70
C GLY A 92 -14.58 -12.20 -7.36
N PHE A 93 -15.18 -13.06 -6.54
CA PHE A 93 -16.02 -14.16 -6.97
C PHE A 93 -17.29 -14.10 -6.15
N GLU A 94 -18.42 -14.50 -6.74
CA GLU A 94 -19.71 -14.56 -6.09
C GLU A 94 -19.59 -15.15 -4.66
N GLY A 95 -19.94 -14.34 -3.66
CA GLY A 95 -20.04 -14.74 -2.26
C GLY A 95 -18.76 -14.71 -1.42
N ARG A 96 -17.58 -14.33 -1.96
CA ARG A 96 -16.37 -14.14 -1.14
C ARG A 96 -15.61 -12.88 -1.57
N PRO A 97 -15.37 -11.92 -0.66
CA PRO A 97 -14.53 -10.77 -0.94
C PRO A 97 -13.10 -11.26 -1.15
N ARG A 98 -12.66 -11.37 -2.41
CA ARG A 98 -11.25 -11.57 -2.74
C ARG A 98 -10.62 -10.20 -2.95
N GLY A 99 -9.39 -10.04 -2.44
CA GLY A 99 -8.66 -8.77 -2.51
C GLY A 99 -8.78 -7.94 -1.23
N GLY A 100 -9.89 -7.98 -0.50
CA GLY A 100 -10.02 -7.31 0.78
C GLY A 100 -11.46 -7.11 1.23
N TYR A 101 -11.63 -6.63 2.46
CA TYR A 101 -12.93 -6.28 3.06
C TYR A 101 -12.77 -5.30 4.21
N VAL A 102 -13.83 -4.56 4.51
CA VAL A 102 -13.88 -3.67 5.67
C VAL A 102 -14.16 -4.49 6.93
N ILE A 103 -13.42 -4.21 8.00
CA ILE A 103 -13.57 -4.83 9.32
C ILE A 103 -14.18 -3.79 10.25
N THR A 104 -15.27 -4.15 10.93
CA THR A 104 -15.90 -3.29 11.94
C THR A 104 -15.02 -3.16 13.19
N PRO A 105 -15.25 -2.14 14.05
CA PRO A 105 -14.52 -2.01 15.31
C PRO A 105 -14.59 -3.26 16.17
N GLU A 106 -15.73 -3.91 16.28
CA GLU A 106 -15.92 -5.15 17.06
C GLU A 106 -15.06 -6.28 16.48
N GLY A 107 -15.05 -6.43 15.15
CA GLY A 107 -14.26 -7.45 14.47
C GLY A 107 -12.75 -7.16 14.49
N SER A 108 -12.37 -5.89 14.54
CA SER A 108 -10.95 -5.48 14.62
C SER A 108 -10.42 -5.47 16.04
N GLY A 109 -11.29 -5.39 17.06
CA GLY A 109 -10.92 -5.14 18.45
C GLY A 109 -10.23 -3.77 18.62
N SER A 110 -10.57 -2.79 17.78
CA SER A 110 -10.09 -1.41 17.83
C SER A 110 -11.26 -0.44 17.87
N SER A 111 -11.00 0.85 18.05
CA SER A 111 -12.03 1.90 17.99
C SER A 111 -12.31 2.37 16.56
N TYR A 112 -11.65 1.78 15.55
CA TYR A 112 -11.68 2.22 14.17
C TYR A 112 -12.16 1.10 13.25
N TYR A 113 -12.84 1.47 12.17
CA TYR A 113 -13.00 0.61 11.01
C TYR A 113 -11.63 0.42 10.33
N GLU A 114 -11.41 -0.75 9.79
CA GLU A 114 -10.18 -1.08 9.08
C GLU A 114 -10.51 -1.78 7.78
N ILE A 115 -9.67 -1.64 6.79
CA ILE A 115 -9.78 -2.42 5.57
C ILE A 115 -8.64 -3.43 5.53
N LYS A 116 -8.98 -4.72 5.40
CA LYS A 116 -8.01 -5.78 5.16
C LYS A 116 -7.80 -5.90 3.66
N VAL A 117 -6.57 -5.76 3.22
CA VAL A 117 -6.15 -5.89 1.82
C VAL A 117 -5.34 -7.16 1.68
N PHE A 118 -5.78 -8.07 0.81
CA PHE A 118 -5.00 -9.24 0.42
C PHE A 118 -4.11 -8.87 -0.76
N LEU A 119 -2.81 -8.94 -0.54
CA LEU A 119 -1.81 -8.66 -1.55
C LEU A 119 -1.70 -9.84 -2.53
N ASP A 120 -1.48 -9.55 -3.80
CA ASP A 120 -1.32 -10.61 -4.81
C ASP A 120 -0.09 -11.47 -4.49
N ILE A 121 -0.30 -12.78 -4.34
CA ILE A 121 0.74 -13.77 -4.05
C ILE A 121 1.15 -14.57 -5.28
N SER A 122 0.83 -14.10 -6.49
CA SER A 122 1.22 -14.80 -7.72
C SER A 122 2.72 -15.16 -7.70
N PRO A 123 3.08 -16.42 -7.96
CA PRO A 123 4.47 -16.85 -7.94
C PRO A 123 5.26 -16.41 -9.19
N GLU A 124 4.55 -15.95 -10.23
CA GLU A 124 5.13 -15.61 -11.53
C GLU A 124 5.98 -14.34 -11.48
N ASP A 125 5.62 -13.41 -10.57
CA ASP A 125 6.30 -12.13 -10.42
C ASP A 125 7.11 -12.09 -9.12
N SER A 126 8.34 -11.59 -9.19
CA SER A 126 9.15 -11.32 -7.99
C SER A 126 8.61 -10.16 -7.16
N ILE A 127 7.98 -9.18 -7.81
CA ILE A 127 7.23 -8.09 -7.18
C ILE A 127 5.83 -8.10 -7.76
N THR A 128 4.84 -8.36 -6.93
CA THR A 128 3.43 -8.36 -7.32
C THR A 128 2.80 -6.98 -7.11
N THR A 129 1.71 -6.71 -7.82
CA THR A 129 1.00 -5.43 -7.72
C THR A 129 -0.47 -5.66 -7.39
N THR A 130 -0.92 -5.00 -6.33
CA THR A 130 -2.33 -4.95 -5.92
C THR A 130 -2.81 -3.50 -5.98
N LEU A 131 -3.95 -3.24 -6.62
CA LEU A 131 -4.59 -1.94 -6.68
C LEU A 131 -5.78 -1.92 -5.73
N LEU A 132 -5.92 -0.83 -5.02
CA LEU A 132 -7.07 -0.51 -4.18
C LEU A 132 -7.75 0.73 -4.75
N ASP A 133 -8.93 0.55 -5.34
CA ASP A 133 -9.78 1.61 -5.86
C ASP A 133 -10.81 1.98 -4.80
N TRP A 134 -10.79 3.22 -4.35
CA TRP A 134 -11.67 3.70 -3.28
C TRP A 134 -13.08 4.05 -3.75
N GLY A 135 -13.33 4.01 -5.07
CA GLY A 135 -14.63 4.35 -5.65
C GLY A 135 -14.92 5.85 -5.74
N ASP A 136 -13.97 6.69 -5.37
CA ASP A 136 -14.01 8.16 -5.45
C ASP A 136 -13.11 8.73 -6.56
N GLY A 137 -12.54 7.85 -7.41
CA GLY A 137 -11.58 8.18 -8.45
C GLY A 137 -10.12 8.14 -7.97
N HIS A 138 -9.89 7.92 -6.69
CA HIS A 138 -8.56 7.70 -6.13
C HIS A 138 -8.22 6.21 -6.09
N ARG A 139 -6.96 5.89 -6.37
CA ARG A 139 -6.41 4.53 -6.31
C ARG A 139 -5.09 4.51 -5.57
N ASP A 140 -4.92 3.50 -4.73
CA ASP A 140 -3.64 3.19 -4.10
C ASP A 140 -3.03 1.95 -4.75
N VAL A 141 -1.71 1.99 -4.93
CA VAL A 141 -0.93 0.94 -5.57
C VAL A 141 -0.01 0.30 -4.55
N PHE A 142 -0.21 -0.99 -4.27
CA PHE A 142 0.68 -1.77 -3.44
C PHE A 142 1.59 -2.62 -4.31
N LYS A 143 2.89 -2.39 -4.24
CA LYS A 143 3.91 -3.31 -4.79
C LYS A 143 4.46 -4.14 -3.65
N THR A 144 4.56 -5.46 -3.82
CA THR A 144 4.94 -6.36 -2.74
C THR A 144 6.00 -7.35 -3.19
N TYR A 145 7.08 -7.42 -2.46
CA TYR A 145 8.07 -8.48 -2.55
C TYR A 145 7.81 -9.51 -1.44
N PHE A 146 7.64 -10.77 -1.83
CA PHE A 146 7.44 -11.89 -0.92
C PHE A 146 8.68 -12.74 -0.77
N PHE A 147 9.01 -13.09 0.47
CA PHE A 147 9.86 -14.22 0.75
C PHE A 147 9.04 -15.51 0.56
N ARG A 148 9.57 -16.44 -0.24
CA ARG A 148 8.91 -17.70 -0.56
C ARG A 148 9.84 -18.88 -0.33
N GLN A 149 9.33 -19.92 0.32
CA GLN A 149 9.94 -21.24 0.43
C GLN A 149 8.81 -22.27 0.53
N PRO A 150 9.08 -23.59 0.40
CA PRO A 150 8.05 -24.61 0.56
C PRO A 150 7.25 -24.41 1.85
N GLY A 151 5.92 -24.30 1.75
CA GLY A 151 5.02 -24.06 2.87
C GLY A 151 5.05 -22.65 3.48
N VAL A 152 5.82 -21.70 2.93
CA VAL A 152 5.95 -20.34 3.50
C VAL A 152 5.88 -19.28 2.42
N THR A 153 4.95 -18.36 2.55
CA THR A 153 4.88 -17.14 1.75
C THR A 153 4.63 -15.95 2.67
N ILE A 154 5.62 -15.08 2.81
CA ILE A 154 5.57 -13.95 3.74
C ILE A 154 5.92 -12.68 2.98
N ARG A 155 5.08 -11.62 3.10
CA ARG A 155 5.42 -10.30 2.62
C ARG A 155 6.67 -9.79 3.34
N GLN A 156 7.67 -9.41 2.59
CA GLN A 156 8.93 -8.92 3.15
C GLN A 156 9.07 -7.41 2.94
N LYS A 157 8.73 -6.93 1.74
CA LYS A 157 8.70 -5.49 1.46
C LYS A 157 7.38 -5.11 0.84
N VAL A 158 6.86 -3.96 1.27
CA VAL A 158 5.64 -3.38 0.69
C VAL A 158 5.89 -1.90 0.42
N TRP A 159 5.57 -1.50 -0.80
CA TRP A 159 5.52 -0.10 -1.20
C TRP A 159 4.06 0.29 -1.41
N LEU A 160 3.71 1.46 -0.92
CA LEU A 160 2.43 2.12 -1.18
C LEU A 160 2.70 3.38 -2.02
N ASN A 161 2.16 3.43 -3.23
CA ASN A 161 2.39 4.53 -4.17
C ASN A 161 3.87 4.87 -4.30
N ASP A 162 4.70 3.84 -4.54
CA ASP A 162 6.16 3.87 -4.64
C ASP A 162 6.94 4.24 -3.36
N SER A 163 6.24 4.53 -2.25
CA SER A 163 6.88 4.75 -0.95
C SER A 163 7.02 3.44 -0.18
N LEU A 164 8.24 3.08 0.22
CA LEU A 164 8.47 1.90 1.04
C LEU A 164 7.83 2.08 2.42
N ILE A 165 6.81 1.27 2.73
CA ILE A 165 6.08 1.31 4.00
C ILE A 165 6.40 0.14 4.93
N LEU A 166 6.96 -0.94 4.36
CA LEU A 166 7.36 -2.11 5.11
C LEU A 166 8.67 -2.66 4.53
N ASP A 167 9.63 -2.91 5.39
CA ASP A 167 10.84 -3.69 5.10
C ASP A 167 11.14 -4.60 6.29
N ILE A 168 10.88 -5.89 6.14
CA ILE A 168 11.12 -6.89 7.19
C ILE A 168 12.34 -7.71 6.78
N PRO A 169 13.54 -7.44 7.35
CA PRO A 169 14.77 -8.14 6.96
C PRO A 169 14.82 -9.59 7.43
N LYS A 170 13.88 -10.04 8.28
CA LYS A 170 13.83 -11.38 8.88
C LYS A 170 12.64 -12.19 8.38
N ARG A 171 12.78 -13.53 8.39
CA ARG A 171 11.78 -14.52 7.96
C ARG A 171 10.41 -14.37 8.60
N TYR A 172 10.34 -13.77 9.77
CA TYR A 172 9.13 -13.72 10.58
C TYR A 172 8.84 -12.26 10.89
N GLY A 173 7.88 -11.70 10.20
CA GLY A 173 7.29 -10.42 10.52
C GLY A 173 5.99 -10.61 11.29
N PRO A 174 5.50 -9.57 11.98
CA PRO A 174 4.19 -9.59 12.60
C PRO A 174 3.13 -9.90 11.54
N LYS A 175 2.17 -10.77 11.88
CA LYS A 175 1.18 -11.29 10.94
C LYS A 175 0.17 -10.22 10.53
N ASP A 176 -0.27 -9.39 11.44
CA ASP A 176 -1.19 -8.28 11.19
C ASP A 176 -0.50 -6.94 11.35
N LEU A 177 -0.19 -6.32 10.21
CA LEU A 177 0.31 -4.95 10.15
C LEU A 177 -0.83 -4.01 9.87
N ILE A 178 -1.01 -3.01 10.74
CA ILE A 178 -2.01 -1.97 10.58
C ILE A 178 -1.30 -0.68 10.26
N PHE A 179 -1.60 -0.11 9.10
CA PHE A 179 -1.10 1.18 8.67
C PHE A 179 -2.22 2.21 8.79
N THR A 180 -1.90 3.38 9.32
CA THR A 180 -2.84 4.51 9.35
C THR A 180 -2.46 5.49 8.24
N ILE A 181 -3.39 5.72 7.32
CA ILE A 181 -3.28 6.68 6.24
C ILE A 181 -4.12 7.90 6.61
N ARG A 182 -3.59 9.11 6.45
CA ARG A 182 -4.33 10.37 6.61
C ARG A 182 -4.59 11.01 5.25
N ARG A 183 -5.83 11.42 5.03
CA ARG A 183 -6.31 12.04 3.79
C ARG A 183 -6.89 13.44 4.02
#